data_6ad1a00757bfd1dfde14bafc343df942
#
_entry.id   6ad1a00757bfd1dfde14bafc343df942
#
_cell.length_a   1.000
_cell.length_b   1.000
_cell.length_c   1.000
_cell.angle_alpha   90.00
_cell.angle_beta   90.00
_cell.angle_gamma   90.00
#
_symmetry.space_group_name_H-M   'P 1'
#
loop_
_entity.id
_entity.type
_entity.pdbx_description
1 polymer ?
#
loop_
_entity_poly.entity_id
_entity_poly.type
_entity_poly.pdbx_seq_one_letter_code
_entity_poly.pdbx_strand_id
1 'polypeptide(L)'
;MTNEDIEHVLVVPTSLFHSLGHFQGFSTDVDKYLSTLFAPENISYRPRPQMEDDPSFKQLIPYVIFRHTNAAGDVSIYQYSRGGGSGEKRLVAKKSVGIGGHISQEDGTAKDADPYHDGMARELEEEGVIDTPHEIGLVGLINDDETEVGKVHLGIVHICDVESPNVRSNEAEIEGNGFQPLQQLLDDLDGFETWSSICLQALFT
;
A
#
# COMPACT_ATOMS: atom_id res chain seq x y z
N MET A 1 7.08 -3.91 29.07
CA MET A 1 6.16 -4.25 27.98
C MET A 1 6.08 -5.76 27.96
N THR A 2 4.91 -6.31 28.20
CA THR A 2 4.68 -7.75 28.14
C THR A 2 4.65 -8.16 26.67
N ASN A 3 5.00 -9.41 26.36
CA ASN A 3 5.10 -9.93 24.97
C ASN A 3 3.74 -9.92 24.22
N GLU A 4 2.65 -9.52 24.87
CA GLU A 4 1.28 -9.45 24.35
C GLU A 4 0.93 -8.14 23.61
N ASP A 5 1.80 -7.13 23.69
CA ASP A 5 1.57 -5.81 23.10
C ASP A 5 2.35 -5.57 21.78
N ILE A 6 3.00 -6.60 21.22
CA ILE A 6 3.80 -6.46 20.00
C ILE A 6 2.96 -6.89 18.80
N GLU A 7 2.70 -5.95 17.90
CA GLU A 7 2.05 -6.22 16.62
C GLU A 7 2.84 -7.28 15.81
N HIS A 8 2.13 -8.29 15.30
CA HIS A 8 2.67 -9.30 14.40
C HIS A 8 2.11 -9.08 13.00
N VAL A 9 2.99 -8.88 12.04
CA VAL A 9 2.66 -8.53 10.66
C VAL A 9 2.84 -9.69 9.70
N LEU A 10 2.01 -9.72 8.65
CA LEU A 10 2.03 -10.75 7.61
C LEU A 10 3.28 -10.60 6.74
N VAL A 11 4.06 -11.67 6.64
CA VAL A 11 5.31 -11.68 5.88
C VAL A 11 5.46 -12.94 5.04
N VAL A 12 6.30 -12.82 4.00
CA VAL A 12 6.78 -13.93 3.18
C VAL A 12 8.32 -13.93 3.13
N PRO A 13 8.98 -15.11 2.98
CA PRO A 13 10.43 -15.13 2.79
C PRO A 13 10.86 -14.41 1.52
N THR A 14 11.81 -13.49 1.59
CA THR A 14 12.40 -12.79 0.42
C THR A 14 12.98 -13.78 -0.59
N SER A 15 13.59 -14.86 -0.11
CA SER A 15 14.11 -15.92 -0.99
C SER A 15 13.04 -16.61 -1.83
N LEU A 16 11.83 -16.79 -1.28
CA LEU A 16 10.71 -17.32 -2.03
C LEU A 16 10.27 -16.33 -3.12
N PHE A 17 10.07 -15.06 -2.77
CA PHE A 17 9.76 -14.01 -3.74
C PHE A 17 10.79 -13.98 -4.89
N HIS A 18 12.08 -14.00 -4.57
CA HIS A 18 13.14 -14.01 -5.56
C HIS A 18 13.14 -15.29 -6.44
N SER A 19 12.74 -16.44 -5.91
CA SER A 19 12.66 -17.69 -6.68
C SER A 19 11.59 -17.66 -7.77
N LEU A 20 10.55 -16.83 -7.59
CA LEU A 20 9.49 -16.60 -8.59
C LEU A 20 9.94 -15.61 -9.68
N GLY A 21 11.05 -14.94 -9.49
CA GLY A 21 11.64 -13.96 -10.41
C GLY A 21 11.66 -12.57 -9.80
N HIS A 22 12.86 -12.09 -9.48
CA HIS A 22 13.05 -10.73 -8.95
C HIS A 22 12.67 -9.66 -9.98
N PHE A 23 12.06 -8.57 -9.50
CA PHE A 23 11.86 -7.34 -10.26
C PHE A 23 12.14 -6.14 -9.36
N GLN A 24 12.50 -5.01 -9.95
CA GLN A 24 12.59 -3.71 -9.32
C GLN A 24 11.53 -2.79 -9.94
N GLY A 25 10.83 -2.01 -9.10
CA GLY A 25 9.76 -1.12 -9.55
C GLY A 25 8.40 -1.81 -9.54
N PHE A 26 7.67 -1.77 -10.64
CA PHE A 26 6.29 -2.26 -10.77
C PHE A 26 6.20 -3.52 -11.63
N SER A 27 5.32 -4.46 -11.24
CA SER A 27 4.99 -5.66 -12.03
C SER A 27 3.49 -5.86 -12.13
N THR A 28 2.98 -6.15 -13.33
CA THR A 28 1.59 -6.55 -13.58
C THR A 28 1.37 -8.06 -13.50
N ASP A 29 2.41 -8.85 -13.31
CA ASP A 29 2.35 -10.33 -13.27
C ASP A 29 1.80 -10.85 -11.94
N VAL A 30 0.64 -10.34 -11.52
CA VAL A 30 0.04 -10.60 -10.20
C VAL A 30 -0.09 -12.09 -9.89
N ASP A 31 -0.70 -12.86 -10.81
CA ASP A 31 -0.97 -14.29 -10.61
C ASP A 31 0.32 -15.11 -10.44
N LYS A 32 1.39 -14.72 -11.13
CA LYS A 32 2.70 -15.36 -11.00
C LYS A 32 3.23 -15.35 -9.58
N TYR A 33 3.01 -14.25 -8.86
CA TYR A 33 3.52 -14.07 -7.51
C TYR A 33 2.51 -14.48 -6.45
N LEU A 34 1.30 -13.91 -6.46
CA LEU A 34 0.37 -14.02 -5.34
C LEU A 34 -0.17 -15.44 -5.17
N SER A 35 -0.34 -16.23 -6.24
CA SER A 35 -0.76 -17.63 -6.13
C SER A 35 0.17 -18.47 -5.25
N THR A 36 1.47 -18.14 -5.25
CA THR A 36 2.48 -18.83 -4.43
C THR A 36 2.67 -18.11 -3.09
N LEU A 37 2.81 -16.77 -3.10
CA LEU A 37 3.10 -16.02 -1.87
C LEU A 37 1.98 -16.12 -0.83
N PHE A 38 0.71 -16.17 -1.24
CA PHE A 38 -0.44 -16.33 -0.33
C PHE A 38 -0.75 -17.77 0.04
N ALA A 39 -0.01 -18.76 -0.46
CA ALA A 39 -0.21 -20.15 0.00
C ALA A 39 0.04 -20.23 1.52
N PRO A 40 -0.84 -20.89 2.29
CA PRO A 40 -0.78 -20.90 3.77
C PRO A 40 0.57 -21.34 4.35
N GLU A 41 1.29 -22.20 3.65
CA GLU A 41 2.61 -22.69 4.04
C GLU A 41 3.73 -21.65 3.84
N ASN A 42 3.48 -20.59 3.08
CA ASN A 42 4.47 -19.58 2.69
C ASN A 42 4.33 -18.26 3.47
N ILE A 43 3.18 -18.04 4.10
CA ILE A 43 2.93 -16.87 4.93
C ILE A 43 3.24 -17.14 6.39
N SER A 44 3.64 -16.12 7.12
CA SER A 44 3.77 -16.17 8.57
C SER A 44 3.54 -14.80 9.18
N TYR A 45 3.17 -14.78 10.47
CA TYR A 45 3.07 -13.55 11.24
C TYR A 45 4.30 -13.43 12.16
N ARG A 46 4.95 -12.26 12.10
CA ARG A 46 6.19 -12.01 12.84
C ARG A 46 6.16 -10.66 13.54
N PRO A 47 6.89 -10.51 14.67
CA PRO A 47 6.93 -9.24 15.40
C PRO A 47 7.41 -8.09 14.49
N ARG A 48 6.56 -7.08 14.28
CA ARG A 48 6.83 -5.94 13.39
C ARG A 48 8.18 -5.26 13.67
N PRO A 49 8.60 -4.99 14.93
CA PRO A 49 9.89 -4.34 15.19
C PRO A 49 11.10 -5.12 14.68
N GLN A 50 10.98 -6.45 14.53
CA GLN A 50 12.04 -7.28 13.98
C GLN A 50 12.02 -7.24 12.45
N MET A 51 10.83 -7.17 11.84
CA MET A 51 10.67 -7.20 10.38
C MET A 51 11.06 -5.87 9.72
N GLU A 52 11.04 -4.77 10.45
CA GLU A 52 11.50 -3.46 9.94
C GLU A 52 13.01 -3.43 9.60
N ASP A 53 13.79 -4.36 10.16
CA ASP A 53 15.25 -4.42 9.98
C ASP A 53 15.72 -5.77 9.39
N ASP A 54 14.82 -6.71 9.07
CA ASP A 54 15.17 -8.05 8.56
C ASP A 54 14.83 -8.23 7.07
N PRO A 55 15.77 -7.98 6.14
CA PRO A 55 15.52 -8.10 4.70
C PRO A 55 15.37 -9.55 4.22
N SER A 56 15.44 -10.55 5.10
CA SER A 56 15.14 -11.94 4.76
C SER A 56 13.64 -12.20 4.61
N PHE A 57 12.81 -11.22 5.01
CA PHE A 57 11.36 -11.24 4.86
C PHE A 57 10.86 -9.97 4.15
N LYS A 58 9.75 -10.12 3.41
CA LYS A 58 8.96 -9.03 2.86
C LYS A 58 7.63 -8.96 3.60
N GLN A 59 7.32 -7.81 4.20
CA GLN A 59 6.02 -7.48 4.77
C GLN A 59 5.06 -7.20 3.60
N LEU A 60 3.89 -7.88 3.57
CA LEU A 60 2.91 -7.69 2.50
C LEU A 60 2.03 -6.48 2.84
N ILE A 61 2.10 -5.45 2.01
CA ILE A 61 1.42 -4.17 2.23
C ILE A 61 0.36 -3.95 1.14
N PRO A 62 -0.93 -3.94 1.45
CA PRO A 62 -1.93 -3.38 0.55
C PRO A 62 -1.62 -1.90 0.30
N TYR A 63 -1.61 -1.50 -0.97
CA TYR A 63 -1.32 -0.14 -1.40
C TYR A 63 -2.43 0.31 -2.34
N VAL A 64 -3.40 1.09 -1.80
CA VAL A 64 -4.64 1.43 -2.49
C VAL A 64 -4.59 2.86 -2.99
N ILE A 65 -4.72 3.02 -4.32
CA ILE A 65 -4.73 4.31 -5.01
C ILE A 65 -6.17 4.66 -5.36
N PHE A 66 -6.68 5.80 -4.88
CA PHE A 66 -8.03 6.27 -5.21
C PHE A 66 -8.01 7.07 -6.50
N ARG A 67 -8.83 6.61 -7.47
CA ARG A 67 -8.98 7.23 -8.78
C ARG A 67 -10.43 7.69 -8.98
N HIS A 68 -10.60 8.92 -9.42
CA HIS A 68 -11.87 9.44 -9.89
C HIS A 68 -11.74 9.87 -11.35
N THR A 69 -12.70 9.43 -12.18
CA THR A 69 -12.80 9.85 -13.58
C THR A 69 -14.12 10.61 -13.74
N ASN A 70 -14.04 11.87 -14.13
CA ASN A 70 -15.22 12.69 -14.31
C ASN A 70 -15.98 12.36 -15.61
N ALA A 71 -17.15 12.97 -15.82
CA ALA A 71 -17.98 12.73 -17.01
C ALA A 71 -17.32 13.16 -18.35
N ALA A 72 -16.28 13.98 -18.31
CA ALA A 72 -15.49 14.37 -19.48
C ALA A 72 -14.33 13.40 -19.78
N GLY A 73 -14.09 12.44 -18.88
CA GLY A 73 -12.99 11.48 -18.99
C GLY A 73 -11.70 11.96 -18.32
N ASP A 74 -11.71 13.12 -17.64
CA ASP A 74 -10.51 13.58 -16.93
C ASP A 74 -10.30 12.76 -15.66
N VAL A 75 -9.07 12.29 -15.49
CA VAL A 75 -8.65 11.48 -14.34
C VAL A 75 -8.03 12.35 -13.27
N SER A 76 -8.43 12.11 -12.02
CA SER A 76 -7.80 12.67 -10.82
C SER A 76 -7.47 11.55 -9.83
N ILE A 77 -6.38 11.71 -9.10
CA ILE A 77 -5.87 10.78 -8.09
C ILE A 77 -5.82 11.48 -6.74
N TYR A 78 -6.25 10.78 -5.70
CA TYR A 78 -6.13 11.29 -4.33
C TYR A 78 -4.67 11.30 -3.91
N GLN A 79 -4.20 12.44 -3.40
CA GLN A 79 -2.89 12.55 -2.77
C GLN A 79 -3.01 13.07 -1.35
N TYR A 80 -2.02 12.77 -0.52
CA TYR A 80 -1.87 13.36 0.80
C TYR A 80 -0.39 13.55 1.14
N SER A 81 -0.14 14.47 2.09
CA SER A 81 1.21 14.67 2.63
C SER A 81 1.35 13.92 3.95
N ARG A 82 2.40 13.14 4.09
CA ARG A 82 2.67 12.43 5.35
C ARG A 82 3.07 13.43 6.43
N GLY A 83 2.25 13.55 7.48
CA GLY A 83 2.54 14.36 8.65
C GLY A 83 3.69 13.78 9.48
N GLY A 84 4.35 14.62 10.30
CA GLY A 84 5.48 14.20 11.14
C GLY A 84 5.14 13.23 12.29
N GLY A 85 3.87 12.79 12.40
CA GLY A 85 3.39 11.82 13.40
C GLY A 85 3.22 10.39 12.87
N SER A 86 3.22 10.17 11.56
CA SER A 86 3.15 8.83 10.98
C SER A 86 4.48 8.09 11.20
N GLY A 87 4.42 6.82 11.59
CA GLY A 87 5.53 6.05 12.16
C GLY A 87 6.85 5.96 11.37
N GLU A 88 6.88 6.32 10.08
CA GLU A 88 8.08 6.26 9.24
C GLU A 88 8.70 7.66 9.08
N LYS A 89 9.63 8.01 9.96
CA LYS A 89 10.33 9.32 9.99
C LYS A 89 11.06 9.67 8.68
N ARG A 90 11.40 8.67 7.86
CA ARG A 90 12.12 8.84 6.58
C ARG A 90 11.25 9.39 5.45
N LEU A 91 9.92 9.31 5.60
CA LEU A 91 8.95 9.77 4.60
C LEU A 91 8.29 11.12 4.94
N VAL A 92 8.74 11.78 6.01
CA VAL A 92 8.21 13.08 6.42
C VAL A 92 8.40 14.12 5.32
N ALA A 93 7.31 14.86 5.01
CA ALA A 93 7.22 15.88 3.97
C ALA A 93 7.17 15.38 2.51
N LYS A 94 7.14 14.07 2.25
CA LYS A 94 6.84 13.54 0.91
C LYS A 94 5.33 13.34 0.75
N LYS A 95 4.86 13.53 -0.50
CA LYS A 95 3.48 13.23 -0.89
C LYS A 95 3.33 11.72 -1.13
N SER A 96 2.14 11.19 -0.89
CA SER A 96 1.76 9.83 -1.23
C SER A 96 0.44 9.80 -1.98
N VAL A 97 0.27 8.83 -2.89
CA VAL A 97 -1.00 8.54 -3.57
C VAL A 97 -1.62 7.23 -3.10
N GLY A 98 -0.88 6.41 -2.34
CA GLY A 98 -1.37 5.13 -1.85
C GLY A 98 -1.65 5.15 -0.36
N ILE A 99 -2.82 4.64 0.01
CA ILE A 99 -3.22 4.37 1.39
C ILE A 99 -3.08 2.88 1.64
N GLY A 100 -2.53 2.50 2.78
CA GLY A 100 -2.38 1.12 3.21
C GLY A 100 -1.43 1.00 4.38
N GLY A 101 -1.39 -0.19 4.97
CA GLY A 101 -0.59 -0.48 6.15
C GLY A 101 -0.32 -1.97 6.31
N HIS A 102 0.04 -2.38 7.51
CA HIS A 102 0.42 -3.76 7.77
C HIS A 102 -0.81 -4.65 7.98
N ILE A 103 -0.76 -5.85 7.41
CA ILE A 103 -1.73 -6.89 7.73
C ILE A 103 -1.33 -7.51 9.08
N SER A 104 -2.19 -7.35 10.08
CA SER A 104 -1.97 -7.85 11.42
C SER A 104 -2.44 -9.31 11.58
N GLN A 105 -1.83 -10.04 12.52
CA GLN A 105 -2.31 -11.36 12.91
C GLN A 105 -3.78 -11.34 13.38
N GLU A 106 -4.24 -10.22 13.89
CA GLU A 106 -5.61 -10.03 14.40
C GLU A 106 -6.65 -10.00 13.27
N ASP A 107 -6.26 -9.61 12.05
CA ASP A 107 -7.13 -9.56 10.87
C ASP A 107 -7.62 -10.96 10.45
N GLY A 108 -6.86 -12.02 10.78
CA GLY A 108 -7.16 -13.40 10.40
C GLY A 108 -7.92 -14.24 11.44
N THR A 109 -8.53 -13.64 12.46
CA THR A 109 -9.09 -14.41 13.60
C THR A 109 -10.53 -14.87 13.40
N ALA A 110 -11.29 -14.32 12.43
CA ALA A 110 -12.65 -14.74 12.17
C ALA A 110 -12.69 -16.08 11.43
N LYS A 111 -13.78 -16.85 11.65
CA LYS A 111 -14.04 -18.06 10.86
C LYS A 111 -14.35 -17.64 9.41
N ASP A 112 -13.65 -18.23 8.46
CA ASP A 112 -13.71 -17.88 7.03
C ASP A 112 -13.10 -16.50 6.70
N ALA A 113 -12.19 -15.99 7.57
CA ALA A 113 -11.44 -14.75 7.34
C ALA A 113 -10.57 -14.85 6.08
N ASP A 114 -10.49 -13.75 5.36
CA ASP A 114 -9.42 -13.47 4.40
C ASP A 114 -8.51 -12.40 5.02
N PRO A 115 -7.44 -12.80 5.73
CA PRO A 115 -6.64 -11.85 6.52
C PRO A 115 -6.12 -10.66 5.71
N TYR A 116 -5.84 -10.90 4.44
CA TYR A 116 -5.34 -9.84 3.57
C TYR A 116 -6.43 -8.80 3.26
N HIS A 117 -7.61 -9.24 2.83
CA HIS A 117 -8.71 -8.33 2.51
C HIS A 117 -9.28 -7.67 3.76
N ASP A 118 -9.38 -8.41 4.88
CA ASP A 118 -9.87 -7.87 6.15
C ASP A 118 -8.91 -6.80 6.69
N GLY A 119 -7.59 -7.05 6.65
CA GLY A 119 -6.59 -6.08 7.05
C GLY A 119 -6.56 -4.85 6.13
N MET A 120 -6.66 -5.04 4.82
CA MET A 120 -6.79 -3.92 3.87
C MET A 120 -8.02 -3.05 4.18
N ALA A 121 -9.17 -3.67 4.44
CA ALA A 121 -10.39 -2.95 4.78
C ALA A 121 -10.23 -2.15 6.09
N ARG A 122 -9.64 -2.77 7.13
CA ARG A 122 -9.35 -2.09 8.41
C ARG A 122 -8.44 -0.88 8.21
N GLU A 123 -7.32 -1.03 7.49
CA GLU A 123 -6.40 0.08 7.22
C GLU A 123 -7.10 1.23 6.47
N LEU A 124 -7.95 0.91 5.48
CA LEU A 124 -8.71 1.93 4.77
C LEU A 124 -9.69 2.68 5.69
N GLU A 125 -10.35 1.98 6.63
CA GLU A 125 -11.26 2.59 7.62
C GLU A 125 -10.50 3.44 8.65
N GLU A 126 -9.31 3.01 9.07
CA GLU A 126 -8.45 3.72 10.02
C GLU A 126 -7.87 5.01 9.42
N GLU A 127 -7.41 4.95 8.17
CA GLU A 127 -6.73 6.06 7.49
C GLU A 127 -7.71 7.07 6.86
N GLY A 128 -8.94 6.66 6.52
CA GLY A 128 -9.84 7.56 5.81
C GLY A 128 -11.32 7.20 5.81
N VAL A 129 -12.11 8.13 5.29
CA VAL A 129 -13.53 7.96 5.03
C VAL A 129 -13.77 7.97 3.53
N ILE A 130 -14.35 6.89 3.00
CA ILE A 130 -14.79 6.76 1.61
C ILE A 130 -16.32 6.92 1.58
N ASP A 131 -16.80 8.14 1.30
CA ASP A 131 -18.23 8.48 1.30
C ASP A 131 -18.77 8.56 -0.14
N THR A 132 -18.57 7.46 -0.89
CA THR A 132 -18.98 7.33 -2.28
C THR A 132 -19.00 5.85 -2.68
N PRO A 133 -19.88 5.41 -3.62
CA PRO A 133 -19.76 4.10 -4.22
C PRO A 133 -18.39 3.94 -4.90
N HIS A 134 -17.81 2.74 -4.77
CA HIS A 134 -16.48 2.48 -5.29
C HIS A 134 -16.28 1.00 -5.65
N GLU A 135 -15.27 0.74 -6.48
CA GLU A 135 -14.81 -0.60 -6.84
C GLU A 135 -13.29 -0.68 -6.64
N ILE A 136 -12.82 -1.74 -5.97
CA ILE A 136 -11.39 -1.97 -5.74
C ILE A 136 -10.92 -3.11 -6.64
N GLY A 137 -9.90 -2.85 -7.45
CA GLY A 137 -9.28 -3.82 -8.34
C GLY A 137 -7.78 -3.95 -8.10
N LEU A 138 -7.30 -5.19 -8.02
CA LEU A 138 -5.87 -5.52 -7.95
C LEU A 138 -5.21 -5.28 -9.31
N VAL A 139 -4.12 -4.49 -9.36
CA VAL A 139 -3.50 -4.06 -10.62
C VAL A 139 -2.01 -4.38 -10.74
N GLY A 140 -1.33 -4.71 -9.65
CA GLY A 140 0.10 -5.01 -9.72
C GLY A 140 0.77 -5.14 -8.35
N LEU A 141 2.10 -5.22 -8.42
CA LEU A 141 2.99 -5.33 -7.26
C LEU A 141 4.09 -4.27 -7.35
N ILE A 142 4.57 -3.80 -6.21
CA ILE A 142 5.75 -2.94 -6.10
C ILE A 142 6.82 -3.65 -5.29
N ASN A 143 8.04 -3.72 -5.84
CA ASN A 143 9.24 -4.06 -5.10
C ASN A 143 10.28 -2.96 -5.28
N ASP A 144 10.84 -2.46 -4.18
CA ASP A 144 11.86 -1.41 -4.19
C ASP A 144 13.03 -1.78 -3.27
N ASP A 145 13.97 -2.55 -3.79
CA ASP A 145 15.17 -2.96 -3.03
C ASP A 145 16.25 -1.88 -2.97
N GLU A 146 16.02 -0.70 -3.55
CA GLU A 146 16.96 0.43 -3.49
C GLU A 146 16.81 1.26 -2.21
N THR A 147 15.65 1.18 -1.54
CA THR A 147 15.41 1.88 -0.28
C THR A 147 15.37 0.91 0.91
N GLU A 148 15.78 1.38 2.10
CA GLU A 148 15.74 0.55 3.32
C GLU A 148 14.31 0.10 3.68
N VAL A 149 13.31 0.95 3.42
CA VAL A 149 11.90 0.61 3.61
C VAL A 149 11.46 -0.45 2.60
N GLY A 150 11.77 -0.26 1.33
CA GLY A 150 11.37 -1.18 0.27
C GLY A 150 12.03 -2.56 0.36
N LYS A 151 13.24 -2.66 0.94
CA LYS A 151 13.91 -3.96 1.15
C LYS A 151 13.11 -4.92 2.01
N VAL A 152 12.32 -4.42 2.94
CA VAL A 152 11.53 -5.22 3.89
C VAL A 152 10.04 -5.22 3.59
N HIS A 153 9.59 -4.55 2.51
CA HIS A 153 8.19 -4.48 2.11
C HIS A 153 7.97 -4.95 0.66
N LEU A 154 6.81 -5.51 0.39
CA LEU A 154 6.29 -5.81 -0.94
C LEU A 154 4.88 -5.22 -1.05
N GLY A 155 4.70 -4.23 -1.91
CA GLY A 155 3.42 -3.57 -2.12
C GLY A 155 2.52 -4.40 -3.03
N ILE A 156 1.26 -4.56 -2.65
CA ILE A 156 0.20 -5.17 -3.44
C ILE A 156 -0.75 -4.06 -3.84
N VAL A 157 -0.70 -3.67 -5.12
CA VAL A 157 -1.30 -2.42 -5.60
C VAL A 157 -2.73 -2.63 -6.06
N HIS A 158 -3.62 -1.84 -5.50
CA HIS A 158 -5.01 -1.76 -5.90
C HIS A 158 -5.35 -0.36 -6.41
N ILE A 159 -6.26 -0.30 -7.39
CA ILE A 159 -6.96 0.94 -7.73
C ILE A 159 -8.36 0.87 -7.15
N CYS A 160 -8.73 1.89 -6.40
CA CYS A 160 -10.08 2.13 -5.92
C CYS A 160 -10.72 3.20 -6.81
N ASP A 161 -11.57 2.77 -7.75
CA ASP A 161 -12.36 3.66 -8.59
C ASP A 161 -13.55 4.20 -7.81
N VAL A 162 -13.61 5.51 -7.61
CA VAL A 162 -14.68 6.19 -6.87
C VAL A 162 -15.59 6.96 -7.80
N GLU A 163 -16.92 6.88 -7.58
CA GLU A 163 -17.90 7.60 -8.40
C GLU A 163 -17.88 9.11 -8.20
N SER A 164 -17.46 9.57 -7.01
CA SER A 164 -17.28 10.98 -6.71
C SER A 164 -16.05 11.21 -5.84
N PRO A 165 -15.42 12.41 -5.87
CA PRO A 165 -14.18 12.68 -5.12
C PRO A 165 -14.42 12.90 -3.62
N ASN A 166 -15.31 12.12 -3.00
CA ASN A 166 -15.67 12.19 -1.58
C ASN A 166 -14.84 11.20 -0.75
N VAL A 167 -13.53 11.35 -0.82
CA VAL A 167 -12.55 10.63 0.03
C VAL A 167 -11.79 11.66 0.85
N ARG A 168 -11.60 11.38 2.13
CA ARG A 168 -10.86 12.27 3.07
C ARG A 168 -10.09 11.42 4.07
N SER A 169 -8.91 11.88 4.44
CA SER A 169 -8.11 11.27 5.51
C SER A 169 -8.75 11.53 6.88
N ASN A 170 -8.63 10.55 7.78
CA ASN A 170 -8.96 10.70 9.21
C ASN A 170 -7.85 11.44 9.97
N GLU A 171 -6.65 11.56 9.43
CA GLU A 171 -5.62 12.43 9.97
C GLU A 171 -6.00 13.91 9.80
N ALA A 172 -5.53 14.76 10.70
CA ALA A 172 -5.83 16.20 10.71
C ALA A 172 -5.59 16.82 9.33
N GLU A 173 -6.49 17.74 8.93
CA GLU A 173 -6.44 18.46 7.66
C GLU A 173 -5.04 19.04 7.40
N ILE A 174 -4.29 18.37 6.51
CA ILE A 174 -3.02 18.87 5.98
C ILE A 174 -3.34 19.57 4.66
N GLU A 175 -2.90 20.81 4.49
CA GLU A 175 -3.07 21.55 3.25
C GLU A 175 -2.53 20.74 2.05
N GLY A 176 -3.34 20.65 0.99
CA GLY A 176 -2.97 19.94 -0.24
C GLY A 176 -3.41 18.49 -0.32
N ASN A 177 -4.11 17.94 0.70
CA ASN A 177 -4.73 16.63 0.60
C ASN A 177 -5.99 16.69 -0.27
N GLY A 178 -6.23 15.62 -1.04
CA GLY A 178 -7.41 15.50 -1.90
C GLY A 178 -7.09 15.08 -3.33
N PHE A 179 -8.13 15.03 -4.16
CA PHE A 179 -8.00 14.68 -5.57
C PHE A 179 -7.32 15.80 -6.35
N GLN A 180 -6.28 15.43 -7.09
CA GLN A 180 -5.54 16.32 -7.98
C GLN A 180 -5.57 15.78 -9.42
N PRO A 181 -5.59 16.66 -10.44
CA PRO A 181 -5.48 16.23 -11.83
C PRO A 181 -4.25 15.36 -12.05
N LEU A 182 -4.42 14.21 -12.71
CA LEU A 182 -3.33 13.25 -12.95
C LEU A 182 -2.09 13.90 -13.56
N GLN A 183 -2.25 14.78 -14.55
CA GLN A 183 -1.13 15.46 -15.19
C GLN A 183 -0.27 16.26 -14.20
N GLN A 184 -0.92 16.93 -13.23
CA GLN A 184 -0.20 17.69 -12.20
C GLN A 184 0.69 16.79 -11.33
N LEU A 185 0.23 15.55 -11.04
CA LEU A 185 1.01 14.58 -10.27
C LEU A 185 2.20 14.05 -11.08
N LEU A 186 1.99 13.77 -12.36
CA LEU A 186 3.04 13.32 -13.28
C LEU A 186 4.13 14.39 -13.51
N ASP A 187 3.77 15.66 -13.45
CA ASP A 187 4.71 16.78 -13.58
C ASP A 187 5.56 17.00 -12.30
N ASP A 188 5.19 16.41 -11.15
CA ASP A 188 5.84 16.61 -9.83
C ASP A 188 6.28 15.29 -9.17
N LEU A 189 6.72 14.31 -9.95
CA LEU A 189 7.08 12.98 -9.44
C LEU A 189 8.15 13.01 -8.32
N ASP A 190 9.08 13.95 -8.37
CA ASP A 190 10.14 14.12 -7.35
C ASP A 190 9.58 14.54 -5.97
N GLY A 191 8.38 15.09 -5.93
CA GLY A 191 7.66 15.47 -4.72
C GLY A 191 7.06 14.29 -3.95
N PHE A 192 6.97 13.11 -4.59
CA PHE A 192 6.36 11.91 -4.03
C PHE A 192 7.38 10.96 -3.40
N GLU A 193 6.89 10.12 -2.48
CA GLU A 193 7.66 8.97 -2.00
C GLU A 193 7.80 7.93 -3.13
N THR A 194 8.77 7.03 -2.99
CA THR A 194 9.23 6.16 -4.09
C THR A 194 8.11 5.29 -4.68
N TRP A 195 7.28 4.67 -3.84
CA TRP A 195 6.20 3.79 -4.32
C TRP A 195 5.14 4.55 -5.09
N SER A 196 4.79 5.76 -4.64
CA SER A 196 3.88 6.64 -5.38
C SER A 196 4.42 7.01 -6.75
N SER A 197 5.71 7.39 -6.83
CA SER A 197 6.36 7.72 -8.11
C SER A 197 6.39 6.52 -9.05
N ILE A 198 6.72 5.32 -8.54
CA ILE A 198 6.69 4.05 -9.29
C ILE A 198 5.30 3.79 -9.86
N CYS A 199 4.25 3.88 -9.01
CA CYS A 199 2.87 3.64 -9.43
C CYS A 199 2.37 4.67 -10.46
N LEU A 200 2.61 5.96 -10.22
CA LEU A 200 2.19 7.02 -11.14
C LEU A 200 2.80 6.81 -12.53
N GLN A 201 4.09 6.47 -12.59
CA GLN A 201 4.75 6.17 -13.86
C GLN A 201 4.22 4.90 -14.51
N ALA A 202 4.09 3.81 -13.77
CA ALA A 202 3.77 2.50 -14.36
C ALA A 202 2.30 2.37 -14.79
N LEU A 203 1.37 3.04 -14.09
CA LEU A 203 -0.07 2.87 -14.31
C LEU A 203 -0.68 3.95 -15.21
N PHE A 204 -0.03 5.12 -15.34
CA PHE A 204 -0.66 6.28 -15.95
C PHE A 204 0.19 6.96 -17.04
N THR A 205 1.33 6.38 -17.43
CA THR A 205 2.13 6.81 -18.60
C THR A 205 2.24 5.66 -19.61
#